data_0a7f2f262e964fc6ea7a813513b83021
#
_entry.id   0a7f2f262e964fc6ea7a813513b83021
#
_cell.length_a   1.000
_cell.length_b   1.000
_cell.length_c   1.000
_cell.angle_alpha   90.00
_cell.angle_beta   90.00
_cell.angle_gamma   90.00
#
_symmetry.space_group_name_H-M   'P 1'
#
loop_
_entity.id
_entity.type
_entity.pdbx_description
1 polymer ?
#
loop_
_entity_poly.entity_id
_entity_poly.type
_entity_poly.pdbx_seq_one_letter_code
_entity_poly.pdbx_strand_id
1 'polypeptide(L)'
;ANFINANQENDKNVGKGKTVRVTGLSLTGDDAANYLLTNGEETADTTASITAKSLSIAATASNKVYNANTAADVVLSTSDMVTGDQLTLNKTAANFDTKHVGVGKTVTVAGLNLGGADAGNYAISNANQQATATANITQAALTVSGIAAENKTYDGTTSATVSTSKAVLGGLFEGDALSVTARGSFADKTAATGKTVTLSSSYAGADVGNYAITDQATTTADIAQKSLNIAATAIDKTYDGTSTATATLSTTDVLANDKVTLNQTAANFINANQENDKNVGKG
;
A
#
# COMPACT_ATOMS: atom_id res chain seq x y z
N ALA A 1 4.26 -45.48 -45.14
CA ALA A 1 3.07 -44.73 -45.52
C ALA A 1 3.17 -43.31 -44.89
N ASN A 2 2.81 -42.29 -45.66
CA ASN A 2 2.85 -40.90 -45.21
C ASN A 2 1.54 -40.20 -45.56
N PHE A 3 1.14 -39.23 -44.72
CA PHE A 3 0.12 -38.25 -45.10
C PHE A 3 0.71 -37.32 -46.16
N ILE A 4 -0.04 -37.03 -47.22
CA ILE A 4 0.39 -36.14 -48.31
C ILE A 4 -0.66 -35.05 -48.58
N ASN A 5 -0.18 -33.87 -49.03
CA ASN A 5 -1.01 -32.74 -49.46
C ASN A 5 -1.38 -32.88 -50.96
N ALA A 6 -2.14 -31.91 -51.50
CA ALA A 6 -2.53 -31.89 -52.92
C ALA A 6 -1.33 -31.83 -53.89
N ASN A 7 -0.16 -31.38 -53.44
CA ASN A 7 1.10 -31.34 -54.21
C ASN A 7 1.93 -32.61 -54.05
N GLN A 8 1.36 -33.67 -53.41
CA GLN A 8 2.03 -34.96 -53.15
C GLN A 8 3.21 -34.89 -52.16
N GLU A 9 3.31 -33.81 -51.39
CA GLU A 9 4.32 -33.61 -50.34
C GLU A 9 3.81 -34.11 -48.99
N ASN A 10 4.72 -34.49 -48.09
CA ASN A 10 4.37 -34.87 -46.71
C ASN A 10 3.63 -33.75 -45.99
N ASP A 11 2.48 -34.08 -45.41
CA ASP A 11 1.63 -33.12 -44.70
C ASP A 11 1.36 -33.60 -43.28
N LYS A 12 1.98 -32.91 -42.30
CA LYS A 12 1.85 -33.17 -40.86
C LYS A 12 0.64 -32.48 -40.21
N ASN A 13 -0.02 -31.56 -40.91
CA ASN A 13 -1.02 -30.68 -40.31
C ASN A 13 -2.36 -31.41 -40.07
N VAL A 14 -3.09 -30.93 -39.07
CA VAL A 14 -4.44 -31.36 -38.70
C VAL A 14 -5.39 -31.24 -39.89
N GLY A 15 -6.18 -32.29 -40.12
CA GLY A 15 -7.18 -32.30 -41.19
C GLY A 15 -7.94 -33.62 -41.27
N LYS A 16 -9.18 -33.57 -41.75
CA LYS A 16 -10.03 -34.75 -41.98
C LYS A 16 -9.84 -35.28 -43.39
N GLY A 17 -9.91 -36.63 -43.55
CA GLY A 17 -9.89 -37.28 -44.84
C GLY A 17 -8.65 -37.00 -45.68
N LYS A 18 -7.51 -36.80 -45.06
CA LYS A 18 -6.23 -36.55 -45.71
C LYS A 18 -5.76 -37.80 -46.42
N THR A 19 -5.16 -37.67 -47.61
CA THR A 19 -4.61 -38.79 -48.36
C THR A 19 -3.41 -39.38 -47.63
N VAL A 20 -3.41 -40.65 -47.45
CA VAL A 20 -2.28 -41.45 -46.96
C VAL A 20 -1.73 -42.29 -48.10
N ARG A 21 -0.51 -42.03 -48.51
CA ARG A 21 0.19 -42.79 -49.51
C ARG A 21 1.04 -43.90 -48.90
N VAL A 22 0.77 -45.13 -49.33
CA VAL A 22 1.60 -46.30 -49.05
C VAL A 22 2.53 -46.51 -50.22
N THR A 23 3.82 -46.60 -49.99
CA THR A 23 4.84 -46.76 -51.04
C THR A 23 5.66 -48.02 -50.78
N GLY A 24 6.35 -48.53 -51.84
CA GLY A 24 7.21 -49.70 -51.74
C GLY A 24 6.41 -51.00 -51.55
N LEU A 25 5.26 -51.11 -52.20
CA LEU A 25 4.48 -52.36 -52.22
C LEU A 25 5.28 -53.42 -52.92
N SER A 26 5.40 -54.59 -52.31
CA SER A 26 6.03 -55.76 -52.91
C SER A 26 5.28 -57.03 -52.51
N LEU A 27 5.39 -58.04 -53.32
CA LEU A 27 4.87 -59.35 -53.02
C LEU A 27 6.02 -60.27 -52.59
N THR A 28 5.80 -61.09 -51.57
CA THR A 28 6.75 -62.11 -51.05
C THR A 28 6.00 -63.38 -50.72
N GLY A 29 6.72 -64.49 -50.66
CA GLY A 29 6.17 -65.85 -50.45
C GLY A 29 6.31 -66.75 -51.68
N ASP A 30 6.13 -68.05 -51.50
CA ASP A 30 6.40 -69.07 -52.49
C ASP A 30 5.58 -68.92 -53.80
N ASP A 31 4.36 -68.38 -53.67
CA ASP A 31 3.45 -68.14 -54.79
C ASP A 31 3.46 -66.69 -55.32
N ALA A 32 4.34 -65.83 -54.84
CA ALA A 32 4.38 -64.38 -55.19
C ALA A 32 4.56 -64.15 -56.69
N ALA A 33 5.28 -65.03 -57.37
CA ALA A 33 5.53 -64.98 -58.81
C ALA A 33 4.25 -65.21 -59.67
N ASN A 34 3.17 -65.73 -59.11
CA ASN A 34 1.90 -65.91 -59.76
C ASN A 34 1.01 -64.63 -59.78
N TYR A 35 1.42 -63.59 -59.16
CA TYR A 35 0.65 -62.34 -59.00
C TYR A 35 1.44 -61.11 -59.45
N LEU A 36 0.74 -60.13 -59.99
CA LEU A 36 1.29 -58.87 -60.43
C LEU A 36 0.60 -57.71 -59.66
N LEU A 37 1.39 -56.82 -59.11
CA LEU A 37 0.85 -55.54 -58.54
C LEU A 37 0.41 -54.67 -59.74
N THR A 38 -0.88 -54.31 -59.79
CA THR A 38 -1.45 -53.43 -60.82
C THR A 38 -1.48 -51.95 -60.40
N ASN A 39 -1.12 -51.65 -59.15
CA ASN A 39 -1.00 -50.28 -58.65
C ASN A 39 0.23 -49.66 -59.32
N GLY A 40 0.06 -48.59 -60.07
CA GLY A 40 1.18 -47.83 -60.67
C GLY A 40 2.20 -47.37 -59.63
N GLU A 41 3.50 -47.44 -59.99
CA GLU A 41 4.62 -47.05 -59.16
C GLU A 41 4.68 -47.76 -57.80
N GLU A 42 4.13 -48.96 -57.66
CA GLU A 42 4.10 -49.72 -56.40
C GLU A 42 3.56 -48.91 -55.19
N THR A 43 2.51 -48.12 -55.44
CA THR A 43 1.88 -47.28 -54.43
C THR A 43 0.37 -47.57 -54.32
N ALA A 44 -0.19 -47.29 -53.10
CA ALA A 44 -1.63 -47.32 -52.89
C ALA A 44 -2.02 -46.09 -51.97
N ASP A 45 -3.12 -45.46 -52.33
CA ASP A 45 -3.63 -44.31 -51.58
C ASP A 45 -4.89 -44.75 -50.83
N THR A 46 -5.01 -44.18 -49.56
CA THR A 46 -6.19 -44.31 -48.74
C THR A 46 -6.40 -42.95 -48.04
N THR A 47 -7.39 -42.85 -47.14
CA THR A 47 -7.64 -41.64 -46.39
C THR A 47 -7.65 -41.89 -44.89
N ALA A 48 -7.13 -40.94 -44.12
CA ALA A 48 -7.22 -40.91 -42.68
C ALA A 48 -7.26 -39.45 -42.19
N SER A 49 -7.51 -39.24 -40.92
CA SER A 49 -7.54 -37.88 -40.32
C SER A 49 -6.39 -37.69 -39.33
N ILE A 50 -5.80 -36.50 -39.32
CA ILE A 50 -4.91 -36.04 -38.27
C ILE A 50 -5.74 -35.17 -37.37
N THR A 51 -5.86 -35.51 -36.07
CA THR A 51 -6.59 -34.73 -35.07
C THR A 51 -5.66 -33.80 -34.29
N ALA A 52 -6.19 -32.69 -33.82
CA ALA A 52 -5.43 -31.74 -33.03
C ALA A 52 -4.88 -32.38 -31.75
N LYS A 53 -3.61 -32.09 -31.45
CA LYS A 53 -2.98 -32.51 -30.19
C LYS A 53 -3.51 -31.69 -29.06
N SER A 54 -3.95 -32.33 -27.99
CA SER A 54 -4.36 -31.67 -26.74
C SER A 54 -3.15 -30.97 -26.10
N LEU A 55 -3.34 -29.71 -25.66
CA LEU A 55 -2.29 -28.87 -25.07
C LEU A 55 -2.81 -28.21 -23.80
N SER A 56 -2.15 -28.50 -22.69
CA SER A 56 -2.43 -27.86 -21.39
C SER A 56 -1.49 -26.68 -21.21
N ILE A 57 -2.05 -25.52 -20.80
CA ILE A 57 -1.30 -24.30 -20.52
C ILE A 57 -1.24 -24.11 -19.02
N ALA A 58 -0.04 -24.05 -18.46
CA ALA A 58 0.25 -23.65 -17.09
C ALA A 58 0.53 -22.15 -17.02
N ALA A 59 0.23 -21.54 -15.88
CA ALA A 59 0.56 -20.15 -15.59
C ALA A 59 1.38 -20.04 -14.31
N THR A 60 2.37 -19.17 -14.31
CA THR A 60 3.11 -18.74 -13.12
C THR A 60 2.92 -17.25 -12.95
N ALA A 61 2.44 -16.81 -11.77
CA ALA A 61 2.20 -15.41 -11.44
C ALA A 61 3.33 -14.82 -10.62
N SER A 62 3.64 -13.55 -10.86
CA SER A 62 4.61 -12.78 -10.08
C SER A 62 3.94 -12.10 -8.89
N ASN A 63 4.66 -12.03 -7.75
CA ASN A 63 4.26 -11.19 -6.64
C ASN A 63 4.27 -9.71 -7.05
N LYS A 64 3.40 -8.90 -6.44
CA LYS A 64 3.42 -7.45 -6.65
C LYS A 64 3.28 -6.68 -5.34
N VAL A 65 3.67 -5.42 -5.35
CA VAL A 65 3.29 -4.44 -4.33
C VAL A 65 1.87 -3.95 -4.64
N TYR A 66 1.09 -3.69 -3.61
CA TYR A 66 -0.26 -3.13 -3.73
C TYR A 66 -0.24 -1.86 -4.59
N ASN A 67 -1.16 -1.78 -5.53
CA ASN A 67 -1.30 -0.67 -6.49
C ASN A 67 -2.75 -0.37 -6.84
N ALA A 68 -3.67 -0.68 -5.91
CA ALA A 68 -5.11 -0.44 -5.97
C ALA A 68 -5.85 -1.15 -7.13
N ASN A 69 -5.22 -2.09 -7.86
CA ASN A 69 -5.87 -2.85 -8.93
C ASN A 69 -5.62 -4.36 -8.80
N THR A 70 -6.35 -5.16 -9.60
CA THR A 70 -6.25 -6.63 -9.61
C THR A 70 -5.34 -7.19 -10.70
N ALA A 71 -4.81 -6.38 -11.62
CA ALA A 71 -3.98 -6.87 -12.71
C ALA A 71 -2.77 -7.65 -12.20
N ALA A 72 -2.48 -8.79 -12.84
CA ALA A 72 -1.38 -9.68 -12.51
C ALA A 72 -0.45 -9.89 -13.69
N ASP A 73 0.86 -9.96 -13.40
CA ASP A 73 1.85 -10.39 -14.38
C ASP A 73 2.02 -11.90 -14.30
N VAL A 74 1.89 -12.56 -15.45
CA VAL A 74 1.98 -14.01 -15.55
C VAL A 74 2.82 -14.44 -16.75
N VAL A 75 3.53 -15.55 -16.55
CA VAL A 75 4.21 -16.30 -17.62
C VAL A 75 3.41 -17.56 -17.90
N LEU A 76 3.13 -17.80 -19.18
CA LEU A 76 2.46 -19.02 -19.65
C LEU A 76 3.50 -20.03 -20.12
N SER A 77 3.24 -21.30 -19.87
CA SER A 77 4.11 -22.42 -20.32
C SER A 77 3.30 -23.65 -20.65
N THR A 78 3.89 -24.55 -21.44
CA THR A 78 3.35 -25.86 -21.74
C THR A 78 4.50 -26.84 -21.96
N SER A 79 4.30 -28.11 -21.59
CA SER A 79 5.20 -29.22 -21.90
C SER A 79 4.71 -30.05 -23.11
N ASP A 80 3.54 -29.73 -23.65
CA ASP A 80 2.84 -30.56 -24.63
C ASP A 80 3.21 -30.24 -26.10
N MET A 81 4.02 -29.20 -26.31
CA MET A 81 4.46 -28.76 -27.62
C MET A 81 5.40 -29.81 -28.26
N VAL A 82 5.19 -30.12 -29.52
CA VAL A 82 6.10 -30.98 -30.32
C VAL A 82 7.36 -30.19 -30.65
N THR A 83 8.52 -30.81 -30.45
CA THR A 83 9.82 -30.19 -30.76
C THR A 83 9.88 -29.74 -32.21
N GLY A 84 10.23 -28.46 -32.41
CA GLY A 84 10.33 -27.85 -33.75
C GLY A 84 9.08 -27.08 -34.17
N ASP A 85 7.93 -27.27 -33.50
CA ASP A 85 6.73 -26.50 -33.80
C ASP A 85 6.83 -25.08 -33.22
N GLN A 86 6.21 -24.12 -33.91
CA GLN A 86 6.20 -22.71 -33.51
C GLN A 86 4.83 -22.31 -32.97
N LEU A 87 4.77 -22.15 -31.65
CA LEU A 87 3.59 -21.70 -30.93
C LEU A 87 3.89 -20.43 -30.09
N THR A 88 2.89 -19.59 -29.99
CA THR A 88 2.79 -18.50 -28.99
C THR A 88 1.59 -18.77 -28.10
N LEU A 89 1.82 -18.69 -26.77
CA LEU A 89 0.76 -18.80 -25.77
C LEU A 89 0.29 -17.39 -25.40
N ASN A 90 -1.00 -17.12 -25.62
CA ASN A 90 -1.58 -15.80 -25.40
C ASN A 90 -2.72 -15.87 -24.37
N LYS A 91 -3.04 -14.72 -23.78
CA LYS A 91 -4.14 -14.51 -22.86
C LYS A 91 -4.82 -13.17 -23.10
N THR A 92 -6.08 -13.03 -22.72
CA THR A 92 -6.78 -11.73 -22.75
C THR A 92 -6.66 -10.99 -21.43
N ALA A 93 -6.59 -11.69 -20.29
CA ALA A 93 -6.48 -11.08 -18.98
C ALA A 93 -5.78 -12.01 -17.97
N ALA A 94 -5.18 -11.42 -16.94
CA ALA A 94 -4.76 -12.10 -15.73
C ALA A 94 -5.02 -11.20 -14.53
N ASN A 95 -5.78 -11.69 -13.56
CA ASN A 95 -6.19 -10.88 -12.41
C ASN A 95 -6.12 -11.67 -11.12
N PHE A 96 -5.73 -10.99 -10.05
CA PHE A 96 -5.94 -11.44 -8.69
C PHE A 96 -7.44 -11.46 -8.35
N ASP A 97 -7.83 -12.32 -7.42
CA ASP A 97 -9.20 -12.42 -6.87
C ASP A 97 -9.70 -11.11 -6.25
N THR A 98 -8.83 -10.39 -5.55
CA THR A 98 -9.07 -9.03 -5.01
C THR A 98 -7.81 -8.18 -5.10
N LYS A 99 -7.95 -6.84 -5.01
CA LYS A 99 -6.81 -5.92 -4.97
C LYS A 99 -6.01 -5.98 -3.66
N HIS A 100 -6.60 -6.48 -2.57
CA HIS A 100 -6.04 -6.37 -1.22
C HIS A 100 -4.79 -7.21 -1.00
N VAL A 101 -3.94 -6.73 -0.09
CA VAL A 101 -2.75 -7.43 0.41
C VAL A 101 -3.10 -8.83 0.91
N GLY A 102 -2.26 -9.80 0.58
CA GLY A 102 -2.43 -11.18 0.99
C GLY A 102 -1.38 -12.11 0.42
N VAL A 103 -1.23 -13.26 1.06
CA VAL A 103 -0.30 -14.31 0.67
C VAL A 103 -1.08 -15.43 -0.05
N GLY A 104 -0.49 -15.98 -1.12
CA GLY A 104 -1.07 -17.11 -1.83
C GLY A 104 -2.41 -16.78 -2.52
N LYS A 105 -2.62 -15.54 -2.92
CA LYS A 105 -3.85 -15.10 -3.59
C LYS A 105 -4.00 -15.76 -4.94
N THR A 106 -5.23 -16.15 -5.27
CA THR A 106 -5.53 -16.74 -6.58
C THR A 106 -5.42 -15.71 -7.69
N VAL A 107 -4.68 -16.07 -8.73
CA VAL A 107 -4.62 -15.35 -10.01
C VAL A 107 -5.33 -16.19 -11.05
N THR A 108 -6.38 -15.65 -11.65
CA THR A 108 -7.09 -16.25 -12.76
C THR A 108 -6.60 -15.66 -14.07
N VAL A 109 -6.14 -16.54 -14.96
CA VAL A 109 -5.74 -16.21 -16.34
C VAL A 109 -6.86 -16.65 -17.28
N ALA A 110 -7.43 -15.71 -18.03
CA ALA A 110 -8.58 -15.93 -18.89
C ALA A 110 -8.27 -15.70 -20.37
N GLY A 111 -9.06 -16.32 -21.23
CA GLY A 111 -8.98 -16.16 -22.69
C GLY A 111 -7.66 -16.68 -23.25
N LEU A 112 -7.23 -17.85 -22.76
CA LEU A 112 -6.07 -18.54 -23.33
C LEU A 112 -6.31 -18.83 -24.80
N ASN A 113 -5.34 -18.48 -25.64
CA ASN A 113 -5.38 -18.78 -27.06
C ASN A 113 -3.98 -19.04 -27.60
N LEU A 114 -3.93 -19.70 -28.76
CA LEU A 114 -2.69 -20.07 -29.44
C LEU A 114 -2.47 -19.19 -30.65
N GLY A 115 -1.21 -18.79 -30.85
CA GLY A 115 -0.69 -18.18 -32.06
C GLY A 115 0.52 -18.96 -32.56
N GLY A 116 1.07 -18.54 -33.70
CA GLY A 116 2.21 -19.19 -34.34
C GLY A 116 1.81 -20.08 -35.51
N ALA A 117 2.78 -20.48 -36.32
CA ALA A 117 2.55 -21.21 -37.59
C ALA A 117 1.87 -22.56 -37.39
N ASP A 118 2.15 -23.24 -36.27
CA ASP A 118 1.64 -24.56 -35.98
C ASP A 118 0.43 -24.56 -35.03
N ALA A 119 -0.14 -23.41 -34.70
CA ALA A 119 -1.26 -23.27 -33.75
C ALA A 119 -2.48 -24.12 -34.10
N GLY A 120 -2.78 -24.27 -35.40
CA GLY A 120 -3.89 -25.10 -35.92
C GLY A 120 -3.77 -26.60 -35.66
N ASN A 121 -2.58 -27.07 -35.27
CA ASN A 121 -2.32 -28.47 -34.95
C ASN A 121 -2.61 -28.83 -33.49
N TYR A 122 -3.05 -27.85 -32.68
CA TYR A 122 -3.26 -28.00 -31.25
C TYR A 122 -4.65 -27.54 -30.83
N ALA A 123 -5.15 -28.12 -29.74
CA ALA A 123 -6.38 -27.73 -29.08
C ALA A 123 -6.10 -27.53 -27.59
N ILE A 124 -6.43 -26.35 -27.04
CA ILE A 124 -6.29 -26.05 -25.60
C ILE A 124 -7.22 -26.97 -24.83
N SER A 125 -6.68 -27.70 -23.86
CA SER A 125 -7.42 -28.60 -22.97
C SER A 125 -7.89 -27.96 -21.68
N ASN A 126 -7.39 -26.75 -21.35
CA ASN A 126 -7.80 -26.02 -20.15
C ASN A 126 -9.31 -25.73 -20.18
N ALA A 127 -10.03 -26.10 -19.11
CA ALA A 127 -11.45 -25.82 -18.97
C ALA A 127 -11.72 -24.31 -19.12
N ASN A 128 -12.73 -23.94 -19.90
CA ASN A 128 -13.10 -22.56 -20.20
C ASN A 128 -11.96 -21.68 -20.73
N GLN A 129 -10.89 -22.28 -21.28
CA GLN A 129 -9.69 -21.57 -21.73
C GLN A 129 -9.08 -20.70 -20.61
N GLN A 130 -8.99 -21.26 -19.39
CA GLN A 130 -8.46 -20.60 -18.22
C GLN A 130 -7.33 -21.40 -17.58
N ALA A 131 -6.42 -20.69 -16.92
CA ALA A 131 -5.42 -21.25 -16.02
C ALA A 131 -5.44 -20.48 -14.70
N THR A 132 -4.99 -21.12 -13.64
CA THR A 132 -4.83 -20.49 -12.34
C THR A 132 -3.39 -20.55 -11.87
N ALA A 133 -2.98 -19.53 -11.13
CA ALA A 133 -1.71 -19.46 -10.43
C ALA A 133 -1.92 -18.84 -9.04
N THR A 134 -0.90 -18.81 -8.22
CA THR A 134 -0.92 -18.10 -6.94
C THR A 134 0.25 -17.13 -6.85
N ALA A 135 0.02 -15.96 -6.25
CA ALA A 135 1.06 -14.99 -5.98
C ALA A 135 0.66 -14.12 -4.77
N ASN A 136 1.60 -13.31 -4.26
CA ASN A 136 1.37 -12.44 -3.12
C ASN A 136 1.17 -11.00 -3.58
N ILE A 137 0.32 -10.27 -2.84
CA ILE A 137 0.29 -8.80 -2.87
C ILE A 137 0.85 -8.33 -1.54
N THR A 138 1.94 -7.56 -1.56
CA THR A 138 2.57 -6.96 -0.39
C THR A 138 2.11 -5.53 -0.19
N GLN A 139 2.27 -4.98 1.02
CA GLN A 139 1.88 -3.62 1.35
C GLN A 139 2.63 -2.57 0.51
N ALA A 140 1.94 -1.51 0.13
CA ALA A 140 2.53 -0.30 -0.41
C ALA A 140 3.05 0.60 0.72
N ALA A 141 4.11 1.35 0.48
CA ALA A 141 4.59 2.34 1.43
C ALA A 141 3.66 3.55 1.47
N LEU A 142 3.34 4.02 2.68
CA LEU A 142 2.59 5.25 2.92
C LEU A 142 3.32 6.07 3.98
N THR A 143 3.52 7.36 3.72
CA THR A 143 4.16 8.29 4.67
C THR A 143 3.15 9.31 5.17
N VAL A 144 3.20 9.62 6.46
CA VAL A 144 2.33 10.63 7.08
C VAL A 144 3.14 11.85 7.44
N SER A 145 2.63 13.03 7.08
CA SER A 145 3.23 14.33 7.39
C SER A 145 2.16 15.40 7.55
N GLY A 146 2.54 16.61 7.98
CA GLY A 146 1.62 17.75 8.08
C GLY A 146 0.73 17.75 9.31
N ILE A 147 0.93 16.84 10.28
CA ILE A 147 0.28 16.90 11.59
C ILE A 147 0.95 18.02 12.40
N ALA A 148 0.16 18.96 12.89
CA ALA A 148 0.64 20.13 13.65
C ALA A 148 0.10 20.09 15.07
N ALA A 149 0.91 20.58 16.03
CA ALA A 149 0.46 20.87 17.38
C ALA A 149 0.16 22.36 17.51
N GLU A 150 -0.80 22.69 18.37
CA GLU A 150 -1.17 24.06 18.70
C GLU A 150 -0.33 24.58 19.87
N ASN A 151 0.03 25.86 19.82
CA ASN A 151 0.62 26.55 20.96
C ASN A 151 -0.39 26.63 22.11
N LYS A 152 0.09 26.57 23.35
CA LYS A 152 -0.77 26.72 24.51
C LYS A 152 -0.16 27.66 25.53
N THR A 153 -0.98 28.17 26.45
CA THR A 153 -0.52 28.79 27.69
C THR A 153 -0.28 27.70 28.74
N TYR A 154 0.69 27.87 29.60
CA TYR A 154 1.00 26.94 30.67
C TYR A 154 -0.24 26.60 31.52
N ASP A 155 -0.53 25.30 31.58
CA ASP A 155 -1.68 24.72 32.29
C ASP A 155 -1.29 23.61 33.29
N GLY A 156 0.01 23.42 33.51
CA GLY A 156 0.55 22.39 34.39
C GLY A 156 0.58 20.97 33.79
N THR A 157 0.18 20.77 32.51
CA THR A 157 0.12 19.48 31.87
C THR A 157 1.07 19.38 30.67
N THR A 158 1.37 18.14 30.24
CA THR A 158 2.11 17.86 29.00
C THR A 158 1.18 17.62 27.82
N SER A 159 -0.13 17.59 27.98
CA SER A 159 -1.08 17.36 26.88
C SER A 159 -0.95 18.44 25.79
N ALA A 160 -0.90 18.03 24.54
CA ALA A 160 -0.87 18.94 23.39
C ALA A 160 -2.12 18.71 22.52
N THR A 161 -2.79 19.79 22.14
CA THR A 161 -3.82 19.77 21.11
C THR A 161 -3.14 19.60 19.76
N VAL A 162 -3.55 18.62 18.96
CA VAL A 162 -3.01 18.38 17.62
C VAL A 162 -4.10 18.45 16.56
N SER A 163 -3.74 18.93 15.39
CA SER A 163 -4.61 19.01 14.22
C SER A 163 -4.07 18.12 13.11
N THR A 164 -4.95 17.28 12.58
CA THR A 164 -4.69 16.44 11.39
C THR A 164 -5.32 17.03 10.12
N SER A 165 -5.89 18.23 10.16
CA SER A 165 -6.60 18.86 9.05
C SER A 165 -5.73 19.13 7.83
N LYS A 166 -4.40 19.22 8.02
CA LYS A 166 -3.38 19.40 6.98
C LYS A 166 -2.51 18.17 6.81
N ALA A 167 -2.92 17.02 7.38
CA ALA A 167 -2.16 15.81 7.23
C ALA A 167 -2.13 15.36 5.75
N VAL A 168 -0.93 15.00 5.31
CA VAL A 168 -0.67 14.48 3.96
C VAL A 168 -0.34 13.00 4.09
N LEU A 169 -1.08 12.18 3.35
CA LEU A 169 -0.90 10.74 3.23
C LEU A 169 -0.16 10.45 1.92
N GLY A 170 1.17 10.59 1.96
CA GLY A 170 2.00 10.39 0.77
C GLY A 170 2.06 8.92 0.36
N GLY A 171 1.65 8.62 -0.88
CA GLY A 171 1.58 7.25 -1.39
C GLY A 171 0.20 6.60 -1.28
N LEU A 172 -0.83 7.32 -0.78
CA LEU A 172 -2.21 6.84 -0.82
C LEU A 172 -2.71 6.81 -2.27
N PHE A 173 -3.25 5.67 -2.71
CA PHE A 173 -3.84 5.54 -4.04
C PHE A 173 -5.23 6.17 -4.08
N GLU A 174 -5.56 6.73 -5.24
CA GLU A 174 -6.88 7.31 -5.48
C GLU A 174 -8.00 6.26 -5.31
N GLY A 175 -9.05 6.64 -4.61
CA GLY A 175 -10.20 5.78 -4.33
C GLY A 175 -10.05 4.88 -3.11
N ASP A 176 -8.86 4.84 -2.46
CA ASP A 176 -8.69 4.12 -1.22
C ASP A 176 -9.14 4.96 -0.01
N ALA A 177 -9.81 4.29 0.93
CA ALA A 177 -10.32 4.90 2.16
C ALA A 177 -9.32 4.72 3.31
N LEU A 178 -8.66 5.83 3.70
CA LEU A 178 -7.76 5.91 4.85
C LEU A 178 -7.86 7.27 5.51
N SER A 179 -7.98 7.30 6.83
CA SER A 179 -7.97 8.52 7.64
C SER A 179 -6.98 8.39 8.80
N VAL A 180 -6.45 9.51 9.27
CA VAL A 180 -5.54 9.60 10.41
C VAL A 180 -6.14 10.46 11.51
N THR A 181 -5.99 10.01 12.76
CA THR A 181 -6.18 10.81 13.97
C THR A 181 -4.90 10.77 14.78
N ALA A 182 -4.62 11.82 15.57
CA ALA A 182 -3.41 11.88 16.36
C ALA A 182 -3.66 12.48 17.74
N ARG A 183 -2.80 12.10 18.69
CA ARG A 183 -2.66 12.72 20.01
C ARG A 183 -1.23 13.22 20.16
N GLY A 184 -1.03 14.30 20.93
CA GLY A 184 0.28 14.87 21.16
C GLY A 184 0.59 15.02 22.64
N SER A 185 1.87 14.91 22.98
CA SER A 185 2.38 15.20 24.31
C SER A 185 3.69 15.98 24.24
N PHE A 186 3.78 17.10 24.96
CA PHE A 186 5.03 17.80 25.16
C PHE A 186 6.00 16.95 26.00
N ALA A 187 7.30 17.12 25.77
CA ALA A 187 8.33 16.41 26.52
C ALA A 187 8.28 16.74 28.05
N ASP A 188 7.93 17.98 28.39
CA ASP A 188 7.67 18.45 29.77
C ASP A 188 6.68 19.62 29.73
N LYS A 189 6.18 20.03 30.92
CA LYS A 189 5.19 21.10 31.07
C LYS A 189 5.75 22.52 31.06
N THR A 190 7.07 22.72 31.06
CA THR A 190 7.72 24.02 31.26
C THR A 190 7.47 24.96 30.08
N ALA A 191 7.24 26.25 30.37
CA ALA A 191 7.06 27.27 29.34
C ALA A 191 8.36 27.50 28.56
N ALA A 192 8.29 27.35 27.25
CA ALA A 192 9.36 27.58 26.28
C ALA A 192 8.81 27.59 24.85
N THR A 193 9.58 28.10 23.90
CA THR A 193 9.28 28.07 22.47
C THR A 193 9.88 26.85 21.80
N GLY A 194 9.27 26.39 20.67
CA GLY A 194 9.78 25.31 19.82
C GLY A 194 9.91 23.98 20.56
N LYS A 195 9.06 23.70 21.53
CA LYS A 195 9.11 22.45 22.29
C LYS A 195 8.67 21.28 21.44
N THR A 196 9.39 20.15 21.55
CA THR A 196 9.02 18.92 20.89
C THR A 196 7.70 18.37 21.45
N VAL A 197 6.81 18.04 20.54
CA VAL A 197 5.58 17.30 20.80
C VAL A 197 5.71 15.93 20.16
N THR A 198 5.69 14.88 20.97
CA THR A 198 5.63 13.50 20.50
C THR A 198 4.21 13.20 20.05
N LEU A 199 4.06 12.61 18.86
CA LEU A 199 2.79 12.25 18.27
C LEU A 199 2.52 10.74 18.43
N SER A 200 1.25 10.39 18.61
CA SER A 200 0.76 9.03 18.58
C SER A 200 -0.44 9.00 17.64
N SER A 201 -0.26 8.39 16.47
CA SER A 201 -1.26 8.35 15.41
C SER A 201 -2.06 7.05 15.45
N SER A 202 -3.30 7.13 14.94
CA SER A 202 -4.18 5.98 14.72
C SER A 202 -4.84 6.11 13.36
N TYR A 203 -5.00 4.99 12.67
CA TYR A 203 -5.48 4.94 11.30
C TYR A 203 -6.78 4.16 11.21
N ALA A 204 -7.70 4.62 10.36
CA ALA A 204 -8.98 3.96 10.11
C ALA A 204 -9.31 4.03 8.61
N GLY A 205 -10.14 3.09 8.14
CA GLY A 205 -10.57 2.96 6.76
C GLY A 205 -10.43 1.54 6.24
N ALA A 206 -11.18 1.22 5.17
CA ALA A 206 -11.23 -0.13 4.61
C ALA A 206 -9.89 -0.59 4.02
N ASP A 207 -9.05 0.36 3.59
CA ASP A 207 -7.82 0.07 2.86
C ASP A 207 -6.54 0.17 3.70
N VAL A 208 -6.64 0.47 5.03
CA VAL A 208 -5.48 0.61 5.94
C VAL A 208 -4.52 -0.58 5.85
N GLY A 209 -5.06 -1.82 5.80
CA GLY A 209 -4.27 -3.05 5.74
C GLY A 209 -3.40 -3.20 4.49
N ASN A 210 -3.67 -2.39 3.44
CA ASN A 210 -2.92 -2.43 2.20
C ASN A 210 -1.62 -1.61 2.24
N TYR A 211 -1.35 -0.89 3.36
CA TYR A 211 -0.23 0.03 3.48
C TYR A 211 0.69 -0.31 4.64
N ALA A 212 1.99 -0.17 4.41
CA ALA A 212 3.02 -0.09 5.44
C ALA A 212 3.22 1.40 5.77
N ILE A 213 2.69 1.82 6.93
CA ILE A 213 2.61 3.23 7.29
C ILE A 213 3.86 3.67 8.04
N THR A 214 4.47 4.77 7.59
CA THR A 214 5.54 5.49 8.30
C THR A 214 4.95 6.75 8.90
N ASP A 215 4.89 6.79 10.24
CA ASP A 215 4.31 7.87 11.01
C ASP A 215 5.16 9.15 10.99
N GLN A 216 4.49 10.30 11.15
CA GLN A 216 5.13 11.51 11.64
C GLN A 216 5.29 11.37 13.16
N ALA A 217 6.50 11.12 13.64
CA ALA A 217 6.76 10.85 15.07
C ALA A 217 6.64 12.08 15.96
N THR A 218 7.00 13.28 15.46
CA THR A 218 7.07 14.50 16.24
C THR A 218 6.63 15.73 15.46
N THR A 219 6.27 16.78 16.18
CA THR A 219 6.10 18.15 15.71
C THR A 219 6.61 19.11 16.79
N THR A 220 6.44 20.42 16.60
CA THR A 220 6.82 21.43 17.60
C THR A 220 5.68 22.38 17.88
N ALA A 221 5.61 22.90 19.11
CA ALA A 221 4.71 23.97 19.51
C ALA A 221 5.28 24.72 20.73
N ASP A 222 4.69 25.85 21.06
CA ASP A 222 5.12 26.68 22.19
C ASP A 222 4.23 26.46 23.42
N ILE A 223 4.84 26.53 24.61
CA ILE A 223 4.11 26.74 25.87
C ILE A 223 4.46 28.14 26.34
N ALA A 224 3.50 29.06 26.26
CA ALA A 224 3.65 30.42 26.76
C ALA A 224 3.52 30.44 28.30
N GLN A 225 4.16 31.42 28.96
CA GLN A 225 4.00 31.63 30.38
C GLN A 225 2.53 31.99 30.69
N LYS A 226 2.05 31.52 31.85
CA LYS A 226 0.75 31.93 32.41
C LYS A 226 0.93 33.23 33.16
N SER A 227 0.11 34.23 32.87
CA SER A 227 0.09 35.49 33.59
C SER A 227 -0.46 35.29 34.99
N LEU A 228 0.10 36.03 35.98
CA LEU A 228 -0.35 36.08 37.36
C LEU A 228 -0.81 37.50 37.70
N ASN A 229 -2.01 37.63 38.27
CA ASN A 229 -2.45 38.85 38.92
C ASN A 229 -2.05 38.78 40.38
N ILE A 230 -1.34 39.82 40.86
CA ILE A 230 -0.85 39.89 42.23
C ILE A 230 -1.66 40.96 42.96
N ALA A 231 -2.30 40.56 44.05
CA ALA A 231 -2.91 41.47 45.02
C ALA A 231 -1.94 41.75 46.15
N ALA A 232 -1.97 42.97 46.67
CA ALA A 232 -1.24 43.38 47.86
C ALA A 232 -2.21 43.85 48.98
N THR A 233 -1.98 43.41 50.19
CA THR A 233 -2.72 43.86 51.37
C THR A 233 -1.72 44.49 52.34
N ALA A 234 -1.91 45.75 52.65
CA ALA A 234 -1.06 46.45 53.59
C ALA A 234 -1.68 46.43 54.97
N ILE A 235 -0.84 46.63 55.99
CA ILE A 235 -1.22 46.74 57.41
C ILE A 235 -1.05 48.20 57.83
N ASP A 236 -2.03 48.73 58.58
CA ASP A 236 -1.98 50.05 59.20
C ASP A 236 -0.80 50.11 60.12
N LYS A 237 -0.16 51.29 60.22
CA LYS A 237 0.89 51.53 61.18
C LYS A 237 0.70 52.88 61.97
N THR A 238 1.24 52.93 63.15
CA THR A 238 1.37 54.18 63.91
C THR A 238 2.48 55.00 63.26
N TYR A 239 2.31 56.36 63.23
CA TYR A 239 3.32 57.26 62.70
C TYR A 239 4.67 57.07 63.39
N ASP A 240 5.71 56.80 62.60
CA ASP A 240 7.09 56.56 63.01
C ASP A 240 8.10 57.44 62.25
N GLY A 241 7.64 58.45 61.50
CA GLY A 241 8.47 59.33 60.68
C GLY A 241 9.01 58.74 59.40
N THR A 242 8.57 57.51 59.00
CA THR A 242 8.98 56.85 57.77
C THR A 242 7.78 56.56 56.87
N SER A 243 8.03 56.36 55.55
CA SER A 243 7.02 55.90 54.60
C SER A 243 6.95 54.38 54.46
N THR A 244 7.82 53.63 55.12
CA THR A 244 7.90 52.19 55.05
C THR A 244 6.58 51.55 55.49
N ALA A 245 6.05 50.64 54.69
CA ALA A 245 4.84 49.88 54.97
C ALA A 245 5.14 48.37 55.09
N THR A 246 4.27 47.66 55.78
CA THR A 246 4.25 46.20 55.76
C THR A 246 3.11 45.74 54.82
N ALA A 247 3.43 44.96 53.79
CA ALA A 247 2.44 44.46 52.89
C ALA A 247 2.64 42.96 52.68
N THR A 248 1.54 42.21 52.38
CA THR A 248 1.52 40.83 52.05
C THR A 248 1.03 40.70 50.60
N LEU A 249 1.74 39.93 49.76
CA LEU A 249 1.36 39.64 48.39
C LEU A 249 0.57 38.33 48.33
N SER A 250 -0.44 38.29 47.49
CA SER A 250 -1.23 37.10 47.23
C SER A 250 -1.63 37.00 45.75
N THR A 251 -1.89 35.79 45.30
CA THR A 251 -2.46 35.49 43.97
C THR A 251 -3.23 34.18 44.03
N THR A 252 -4.29 34.09 43.23
CA THR A 252 -5.08 32.85 43.04
C THR A 252 -4.75 32.17 41.73
N ASP A 253 -3.82 32.73 40.92
CA ASP A 253 -3.56 32.27 39.56
C ASP A 253 -2.52 31.15 39.44
N VAL A 254 -1.81 30.85 40.56
CA VAL A 254 -0.87 29.73 40.61
C VAL A 254 -1.65 28.43 40.63
N LEU A 255 -1.25 27.48 39.76
CA LEU A 255 -1.89 26.14 39.68
C LEU A 255 -1.59 25.34 40.97
N ALA A 256 -2.53 24.49 41.37
CA ALA A 256 -2.55 23.81 42.68
C ALA A 256 -1.27 23.04 43.06
N ASN A 257 -0.52 22.53 42.08
CA ASN A 257 0.69 21.73 42.32
C ASN A 257 1.99 22.49 42.02
N ASP A 258 1.90 23.78 41.64
CA ASP A 258 3.07 24.59 41.36
C ASP A 258 3.52 25.34 42.62
N LYS A 259 4.83 25.52 42.77
CA LYS A 259 5.43 26.25 43.86
C LYS A 259 5.96 27.57 43.34
N VAL A 260 5.25 28.64 43.61
CA VAL A 260 5.66 30.02 43.27
C VAL A 260 5.71 30.86 44.56
N THR A 261 6.81 31.54 44.75
CA THR A 261 6.98 32.49 45.87
C THR A 261 6.90 33.91 45.34
N LEU A 262 6.03 34.72 45.92
CA LEU A 262 5.94 36.14 45.64
C LEU A 262 6.90 36.90 46.56
N ASN A 263 7.80 37.67 45.98
CA ASN A 263 8.79 38.46 46.71
C ASN A 263 8.58 39.95 46.43
N GLN A 264 8.86 40.79 47.41
CA GLN A 264 8.90 42.24 47.28
C GLN A 264 10.19 42.76 47.90
N THR A 265 10.72 43.83 47.37
CA THR A 265 11.92 44.49 47.90
C THR A 265 11.57 45.65 48.87
N ALA A 266 10.43 46.27 48.67
CA ALA A 266 9.95 47.37 49.56
C ALA A 266 8.43 47.51 49.40
N ALA A 267 7.80 48.02 50.43
CA ALA A 267 6.46 48.57 50.41
C ALA A 267 6.50 49.97 51.15
N ASN A 268 5.87 50.93 50.53
CA ASN A 268 5.85 52.29 51.05
C ASN A 268 4.45 52.90 50.90
N PHE A 269 4.09 53.76 51.87
CA PHE A 269 2.99 54.69 51.67
C PHE A 269 3.39 55.68 50.58
N ILE A 270 2.51 56.02 49.69
CA ILE A 270 2.74 56.92 48.54
C ILE A 270 1.65 58.00 48.55
N ASN A 271 1.98 59.21 48.08
CA ASN A 271 1.01 60.27 47.85
C ASN A 271 0.33 60.17 46.48
N ALA A 272 -0.56 61.10 46.17
CA ALA A 272 -1.26 61.13 44.87
C ALA A 272 -0.32 61.30 43.65
N ASN A 273 0.92 61.80 43.88
CA ASN A 273 1.94 61.93 42.85
C ASN A 273 2.83 60.64 42.70
N GLN A 274 2.51 59.57 43.45
CA GLN A 274 3.27 58.33 43.55
C GLN A 274 4.67 58.49 44.20
N GLU A 275 4.88 59.53 45.03
CA GLU A 275 6.09 59.74 45.82
C GLU A 275 5.90 59.16 47.21
N ASN A 276 7.01 58.69 47.84
CA ASN A 276 6.98 58.19 49.22
C ASN A 276 6.40 59.22 50.17
N ASP A 277 5.34 58.87 50.90
CA ASP A 277 4.66 59.73 51.83
C ASP A 277 4.70 59.16 53.25
N LYS A 278 5.26 59.95 54.16
CA LYS A 278 5.34 59.63 55.61
C LYS A 278 4.25 60.33 56.48
N ASN A 279 3.44 61.16 55.84
CA ASN A 279 2.47 61.99 56.59
C ASN A 279 1.20 61.18 56.92
N VAL A 280 0.54 61.60 58.05
CA VAL A 280 -0.75 61.02 58.44
C VAL A 280 -1.82 61.51 57.45
N GLY A 281 -2.39 60.59 56.66
CA GLY A 281 -3.51 60.83 55.73
C GLY A 281 -4.76 60.11 56.23
N LYS A 282 -5.94 60.72 55.97
CA LYS A 282 -7.21 59.96 56.03
C LYS A 282 -7.37 59.25 54.68
N GLY A 283 -7.53 57.92 54.73
CA GLY A 283 -7.81 57.10 53.57
C GLY A 283 -9.11 57.45 52.89
#